data_5fb429a568cc163c19c91018cb4ef0be
#
_entry.id   5fb429a568cc163c19c91018cb4ef0be
#
_cell.length_a   1.000
_cell.length_b   1.000
_cell.length_c   1.000
_cell.angle_alpha   90.00
_cell.angle_beta   90.00
_cell.angle_gamma   90.00
#
_symmetry.space_group_name_H-M   'P 1'
#
loop_
_entity.id
_entity.type
_entity.pdbx_description
1 polymer ?
#
loop_
_entity_poly.entity_id
_entity_poly.type
_entity_poly.pdbx_seq_one_letter_code
_entity_poly.pdbx_strand_id
1 'polypeptide(L)'
;TSLKNPFSYKAGPGFTKNLITLVTGTSIAQSLPVLVSPVLTRIYSPDDFGILAIFMSLSVILGIVANLKYELAVLLPEKDENAANLVSLGLIVSVVLSLLLALFLLLFSDQVITWLNEPRLKGWIYLVPAVVLLIGVYGMLNYFNTRIKKYKSIAFSRVAKSVAMVSVQLVA
;
A
#
# COMPACT_ATOMS: atom_id res chain seq x y z
N THR A 1 3.64 -34.32 -34.16
CA THR A 1 4.12 -33.41 -33.09
C THR A 1 3.09 -32.31 -32.94
N SER A 2 2.10 -32.52 -32.05
CA SER A 2 1.03 -31.54 -31.76
C SER A 2 1.62 -30.42 -30.88
N LEU A 3 1.77 -29.24 -31.44
CA LEU A 3 2.11 -28.04 -30.73
C LEU A 3 0.95 -27.70 -29.77
N LYS A 4 1.06 -28.09 -28.49
CA LYS A 4 0.15 -27.62 -27.45
C LYS A 4 0.24 -26.10 -27.38
N ASN A 5 -0.87 -25.45 -27.73
CA ASN A 5 -1.00 -24.00 -27.69
C ASN A 5 -0.78 -23.52 -26.25
N PRO A 6 0.33 -22.80 -25.91
CA PRO A 6 0.68 -22.42 -24.54
C PRO A 6 -0.31 -21.41 -23.94
N PHE A 7 -1.21 -20.83 -24.73
CA PHE A 7 -2.22 -19.86 -24.30
C PHE A 7 -3.60 -20.45 -24.03
N SER A 8 -3.77 -21.79 -24.11
CA SER A 8 -5.02 -22.46 -23.76
C SER A 8 -5.13 -22.65 -22.22
N TYR A 9 -5.10 -21.56 -21.48
CA TYR A 9 -5.42 -21.59 -20.05
C TYR A 9 -6.94 -21.75 -19.90
N LYS A 10 -7.41 -22.98 -19.73
CA LYS A 10 -8.79 -23.23 -19.32
C LYS A 10 -8.96 -22.66 -17.91
N ALA A 11 -9.61 -21.52 -17.80
CA ALA A 11 -9.99 -20.95 -16.52
C ALA A 11 -10.83 -21.99 -15.76
N GLY A 12 -10.29 -22.52 -14.65
CA GLY A 12 -11.01 -23.47 -13.83
C GLY A 12 -12.29 -22.81 -13.22
N PRO A 13 -13.28 -23.59 -12.81
CA PRO A 13 -14.58 -23.07 -12.34
C PRO A 13 -14.50 -22.09 -11.18
N GLY A 14 -13.39 -22.05 -10.44
CA GLY A 14 -13.12 -21.06 -9.40
C GLY A 14 -12.49 -19.73 -9.87
N PHE A 15 -11.91 -19.70 -11.06
CA PHE A 15 -11.20 -18.50 -11.56
C PHE A 15 -12.12 -17.31 -11.74
N THR A 16 -13.25 -17.52 -12.43
CA THR A 16 -14.24 -16.44 -12.68
C THR A 16 -14.79 -15.89 -11.38
N LYS A 17 -15.13 -16.74 -10.41
CA LYS A 17 -15.60 -16.32 -9.09
C LYS A 17 -14.56 -15.50 -8.34
N ASN A 18 -13.31 -15.90 -8.37
CA ASN A 18 -12.21 -15.18 -7.73
C ASN A 18 -11.95 -13.84 -8.41
N LEU A 19 -11.99 -13.81 -9.75
CA LEU A 19 -11.83 -12.59 -10.54
C LEU A 19 -12.96 -11.58 -10.22
N ILE A 20 -14.22 -12.03 -10.23
CA ILE A 20 -15.38 -11.19 -9.88
C ILE A 20 -15.22 -10.62 -8.45
N THR A 21 -14.82 -11.44 -7.48
CA THR A 21 -14.61 -11.01 -6.09
C THR A 21 -13.55 -9.91 -6.01
N LEU A 22 -12.43 -10.06 -6.72
CA LEU A 22 -11.36 -9.04 -6.73
C LEU A 22 -11.80 -7.77 -7.44
N VAL A 23 -12.43 -7.88 -8.60
CA VAL A 23 -12.91 -6.73 -9.37
C VAL A 23 -13.94 -5.96 -8.57
N THR A 24 -14.97 -6.64 -8.04
CA THR A 24 -16.02 -5.99 -7.24
C THR A 24 -15.44 -5.32 -5.99
N GLY A 25 -14.59 -6.02 -5.23
CA GLY A 25 -13.96 -5.44 -4.03
C GLY A 25 -13.07 -4.24 -4.36
N THR A 26 -12.33 -4.30 -5.47
CA THR A 26 -11.49 -3.17 -5.90
C THR A 26 -12.34 -2.00 -6.39
N SER A 27 -13.42 -2.25 -7.16
CA SER A 27 -14.33 -1.21 -7.63
C SER A 27 -15.00 -0.48 -6.47
N ILE A 28 -15.52 -1.21 -5.49
CA ILE A 28 -16.10 -0.62 -4.27
C ILE A 28 -15.05 0.22 -3.53
N ALA A 29 -13.86 -0.32 -3.31
CA ALA A 29 -12.79 0.39 -2.61
C ALA A 29 -12.38 1.69 -3.30
N GLN A 30 -12.35 1.72 -4.63
CA GLN A 30 -11.99 2.91 -5.41
C GLN A 30 -13.15 3.91 -5.57
N SER A 31 -14.39 3.43 -5.54
CA SER A 31 -15.57 4.32 -5.63
C SER A 31 -15.75 5.16 -4.36
N LEU A 32 -15.37 4.66 -3.18
CA LEU A 32 -15.55 5.37 -1.91
C LEU A 32 -14.86 6.75 -1.88
N PRO A 33 -13.55 6.87 -2.19
CA PRO A 33 -12.90 8.19 -2.23
C PRO A 33 -13.49 9.13 -3.26
N VAL A 34 -13.92 8.60 -4.43
CA VAL A 34 -14.52 9.40 -5.49
C VAL A 34 -15.87 9.98 -5.04
N LEU A 35 -16.72 9.18 -4.38
CA LEU A 35 -18.01 9.63 -3.87
C LEU A 35 -17.88 10.66 -2.75
N VAL A 36 -16.82 10.58 -1.94
CA VAL A 36 -16.58 11.52 -0.83
C VAL A 36 -15.83 12.78 -1.31
N SER A 37 -15.14 12.73 -2.44
CA SER A 37 -14.37 13.85 -2.99
C SER A 37 -15.15 15.18 -3.04
N PRO A 38 -16.44 15.26 -3.47
CA PRO A 38 -17.18 16.52 -3.47
C PRO A 38 -17.40 17.10 -2.07
N VAL A 39 -17.46 16.25 -1.05
CA VAL A 39 -17.58 16.69 0.35
C VAL A 39 -16.23 17.22 0.84
N LEU A 40 -15.14 16.47 0.57
CA LEU A 40 -13.79 16.88 0.95
C LEU A 40 -13.39 18.22 0.33
N THR A 41 -13.70 18.45 -0.94
CA THR A 41 -13.40 19.73 -1.63
C THR A 41 -14.18 20.92 -1.09
N ARG A 42 -15.23 20.71 -0.29
CA ARG A 42 -15.96 21.79 0.41
C ARG A 42 -15.39 22.06 1.80
N ILE A 43 -14.73 21.08 2.41
CA ILE A 43 -14.18 21.18 3.78
C ILE A 43 -12.74 21.67 3.72
N TYR A 44 -11.94 21.16 2.79
CA TYR A 44 -10.53 21.42 2.67
C TYR A 44 -10.20 22.37 1.52
N SER A 45 -9.25 23.27 1.74
CA SER A 45 -8.74 24.17 0.71
C SER A 45 -7.87 23.45 -0.31
N PRO A 46 -7.66 23.99 -1.51
CA PRO A 46 -6.70 23.47 -2.49
C PRO A 46 -5.29 23.32 -1.92
N ASP A 47 -4.89 24.21 -1.02
CA ASP A 47 -3.58 24.18 -0.37
C ASP A 47 -3.43 22.98 0.57
N ASP A 48 -4.49 22.59 1.29
CA ASP A 48 -4.48 21.41 2.16
C ASP A 48 -4.32 20.13 1.34
N PHE A 49 -4.97 20.06 0.18
CA PHE A 49 -4.75 18.98 -0.79
C PHE A 49 -3.32 18.95 -1.31
N GLY A 50 -2.70 20.12 -1.51
CA GLY A 50 -1.29 20.25 -1.89
C GLY A 50 -0.35 19.63 -0.86
N ILE A 51 -0.55 19.94 0.42
CA ILE A 51 0.25 19.36 1.52
C ILE A 51 0.06 17.85 1.58
N LEU A 52 -1.19 17.38 1.51
CA LEU A 52 -1.49 15.95 1.51
C LEU A 52 -0.83 15.24 0.32
N ALA A 53 -0.84 15.84 -0.86
CA ALA A 53 -0.20 15.29 -2.05
C ALA A 53 1.31 15.15 -1.88
N ILE A 54 1.99 16.16 -1.31
CA ILE A 54 3.43 16.09 -1.01
C ILE A 54 3.71 14.98 0.02
N PHE A 55 2.95 14.94 1.12
CA PHE A 55 3.09 13.91 2.15
C PHE A 55 2.91 12.51 1.59
N MET A 56 1.86 12.28 0.80
CA MET A 56 1.57 10.98 0.19
C MET A 56 2.64 10.59 -0.84
N SER A 57 3.09 11.53 -1.68
CA SER A 57 4.14 11.28 -2.67
C SER A 57 5.45 10.87 -1.99
N LEU A 58 5.85 11.60 -0.95
CA LEU A 58 7.04 11.28 -0.16
C LEU A 58 6.92 9.91 0.48
N SER A 59 5.79 9.62 1.13
CA SER A 59 5.53 8.34 1.79
C SER A 59 5.54 7.16 0.81
N VAL A 60 4.94 7.31 -0.38
CA VAL A 60 4.90 6.26 -1.40
C VAL A 60 6.28 6.02 -2.00
N ILE A 61 7.02 7.08 -2.36
CA ILE A 61 8.38 6.96 -2.93
C ILE A 61 9.29 6.27 -1.92
N LEU A 62 9.33 6.76 -0.68
CA LEU A 62 10.14 6.16 0.38
C LEU A 62 9.68 4.73 0.71
N GLY A 63 8.37 4.46 0.68
CA GLY A 63 7.82 3.12 0.87
C GLY A 63 8.28 2.13 -0.19
N ILE A 64 8.34 2.54 -1.45
CA ILE A 64 8.86 1.70 -2.55
C ILE A 64 10.35 1.41 -2.35
N VAL A 65 11.14 2.42 -1.98
CA VAL A 65 12.58 2.28 -1.75
C VAL A 65 12.85 1.43 -0.51
N ALA A 66 12.17 1.72 0.61
CA ALA A 66 12.35 1.01 1.88
C ALA A 66 12.00 -0.48 1.79
N ASN A 67 10.97 -0.83 1.03
CA ASN A 67 10.56 -2.22 0.88
C ASN A 67 11.39 -3.01 -0.14
N LEU A 68 12.26 -2.35 -0.95
CA LEU A 68 13.13 -2.98 -1.95
C LEU A 68 12.42 -4.01 -2.83
N LYS A 69 11.11 -3.90 -2.97
CA LYS A 69 10.25 -4.87 -3.70
C LYS A 69 10.34 -6.32 -3.20
N TYR A 70 10.73 -6.54 -1.94
CA TYR A 70 10.78 -7.88 -1.35
C TYR A 70 9.43 -8.61 -1.39
N GLU A 71 8.33 -7.85 -1.42
CA GLU A 71 7.00 -8.42 -1.58
C GLU A 71 6.84 -9.28 -2.85
N LEU A 72 7.57 -8.98 -3.93
CA LEU A 72 7.55 -9.79 -5.16
C LEU A 72 8.27 -11.13 -4.97
N ALA A 73 9.31 -11.17 -4.15
CA ALA A 73 10.06 -12.38 -3.86
C ALA A 73 9.21 -13.45 -3.16
N VAL A 74 8.15 -13.07 -2.45
CA VAL A 74 7.22 -14.00 -1.78
C VAL A 74 6.53 -14.95 -2.78
N LEU A 75 6.42 -14.58 -4.05
CA LEU A 75 5.80 -15.41 -5.09
C LEU A 75 6.75 -16.46 -5.68
N LEU A 76 8.07 -16.34 -5.48
CA LEU A 76 9.08 -17.18 -6.12
C LEU A 76 9.25 -18.60 -5.53
N PRO A 77 9.24 -18.79 -4.19
CA PRO A 77 9.49 -20.10 -3.61
C PRO A 77 8.44 -21.13 -4.00
N GLU A 78 8.86 -22.38 -4.22
CA GLU A 78 7.92 -23.49 -4.48
C GLU A 78 7.15 -23.90 -3.21
N LYS A 79 7.79 -23.85 -2.04
CA LYS A 79 7.19 -24.24 -0.74
C LYS A 79 6.63 -23.03 0.01
N ASP A 80 5.48 -23.22 0.65
CA ASP A 80 4.80 -22.13 1.41
C ASP A 80 5.59 -21.75 2.69
N GLU A 81 6.33 -22.67 3.27
CA GLU A 81 7.21 -22.40 4.42
C GLU A 81 8.31 -21.38 4.05
N ASN A 82 8.95 -21.54 2.89
CA ASN A 82 9.96 -20.60 2.41
C ASN A 82 9.36 -19.23 2.09
N ALA A 83 8.13 -19.21 1.57
CA ALA A 83 7.41 -17.95 1.35
C ALA A 83 7.07 -17.24 2.68
N ALA A 84 6.68 -17.98 3.72
CA ALA A 84 6.43 -17.43 5.05
C ALA A 84 7.72 -16.85 5.67
N ASN A 85 8.86 -17.53 5.50
CA ASN A 85 10.16 -17.02 5.93
C ASN A 85 10.55 -15.72 5.22
N LEU A 86 10.27 -15.61 3.89
CA LEU A 86 10.49 -14.38 3.15
C LEU A 86 9.57 -13.25 3.61
N VAL A 87 8.32 -13.53 3.96
CA VAL A 87 7.42 -12.53 4.57
C VAL A 87 8.00 -12.03 5.89
N SER A 88 8.45 -12.93 6.76
CA SER A 88 9.07 -12.57 8.05
C SER A 88 10.31 -11.70 7.84
N LEU A 89 11.18 -12.09 6.90
CA LEU A 89 12.36 -11.29 6.55
C LEU A 89 11.99 -9.92 6.03
N GLY A 90 11.03 -9.84 5.10
CA GLY A 90 10.57 -8.58 4.54
C GLY A 90 9.92 -7.66 5.58
N LEU A 91 9.21 -8.23 6.55
CA LEU A 91 8.66 -7.46 7.68
C LEU A 91 9.78 -6.89 8.57
N ILE A 92 10.80 -7.69 8.88
CA ILE A 92 11.96 -7.22 9.66
C ILE A 92 12.68 -6.09 8.91
N VAL A 93 12.93 -6.26 7.61
CA VAL A 93 13.55 -5.23 6.77
C VAL A 93 12.70 -3.94 6.77
N SER A 94 11.39 -4.06 6.60
CA SER A 94 10.48 -2.91 6.63
C SER A 94 10.53 -2.16 7.96
N VAL A 95 10.57 -2.88 9.09
CA VAL A 95 10.69 -2.29 10.43
C VAL A 95 12.03 -1.57 10.59
N VAL A 96 13.14 -2.23 10.24
CA VAL A 96 14.48 -1.64 10.36
C VAL A 96 14.60 -0.37 9.52
N LEU A 97 14.18 -0.41 8.25
CA LEU A 97 14.25 0.74 7.36
C LEU A 97 13.33 1.86 7.78
N SER A 98 12.13 1.54 8.31
CA SER A 98 11.23 2.55 8.88
C SER A 98 11.83 3.22 10.12
N LEU A 99 12.50 2.48 10.99
CA LEU A 99 13.19 3.04 12.17
C LEU A 99 14.39 3.91 11.76
N LEU A 100 15.18 3.48 10.77
CA LEU A 100 16.26 4.29 10.22
C LEU A 100 15.75 5.59 9.59
N LEU A 101 14.62 5.52 8.86
CA LEU A 101 13.96 6.70 8.32
C LEU A 101 13.45 7.62 9.42
N ALA A 102 12.87 7.07 10.49
CA ALA A 102 12.44 7.85 11.65
C ALA A 102 13.61 8.58 12.30
N LEU A 103 14.73 7.89 12.53
CA LEU A 103 15.94 8.47 13.07
C LEU A 103 16.50 9.56 12.15
N PHE A 104 16.53 9.31 10.85
CA PHE A 104 16.95 10.31 9.85
C PHE A 104 16.08 11.57 9.91
N LEU A 105 14.76 11.42 9.94
CA LEU A 105 13.85 12.56 10.01
C LEU A 105 13.91 13.30 11.36
N LEU A 106 14.20 12.61 12.46
CA LEU A 106 14.44 13.26 13.75
C LEU A 106 15.67 14.19 13.72
N LEU A 107 16.70 13.81 12.97
CA LEU A 107 17.94 14.58 12.89
C LEU A 107 17.92 15.66 11.81
N PHE A 108 17.20 15.41 10.69
CA PHE A 108 17.29 16.23 9.48
C PHE A 108 15.95 16.80 9.00
N SER A 109 14.91 16.81 9.86
CA SER A 109 13.56 17.27 9.46
C SER A 109 13.56 18.72 8.94
N ASP A 110 14.29 19.62 9.57
CA ASP A 110 14.33 21.03 9.16
C ASP A 110 14.96 21.21 7.77
N GLN A 111 16.01 20.43 7.43
CA GLN A 111 16.60 20.42 6.10
C GLN A 111 15.64 19.89 5.04
N VAL A 112 14.96 18.77 5.35
CA VAL A 112 13.98 18.16 4.44
C VAL A 112 12.81 19.12 4.18
N ILE A 113 12.30 19.79 5.21
CA ILE A 113 11.21 20.78 5.11
C ILE A 113 11.65 21.97 4.26
N THR A 114 12.89 22.46 4.45
CA THR A 114 13.46 23.55 3.65
C THR A 114 13.57 23.15 2.17
N TRP A 115 13.99 21.93 1.86
CA TRP A 115 14.07 21.43 0.48
C TRP A 115 12.70 21.26 -0.17
N LEU A 116 11.69 20.84 0.61
CA LEU A 116 10.31 20.73 0.13
C LEU A 116 9.60 22.08 0.00
N ASN A 117 10.18 23.14 0.59
CA ASN A 117 9.63 24.49 0.64
C ASN A 117 8.18 24.56 1.16
N GLU A 118 7.85 23.66 2.11
CA GLU A 118 6.50 23.58 2.69
C GLU A 118 6.57 23.45 4.22
N PRO A 119 6.64 24.59 4.95
CA PRO A 119 6.77 24.60 6.43
C PRO A 119 5.62 23.91 7.17
N ARG A 120 4.42 23.86 6.58
CA ARG A 120 3.24 23.21 7.19
C ARG A 120 3.38 21.69 7.32
N LEU A 121 4.34 21.08 6.61
CA LEU A 121 4.67 19.66 6.77
C LEU A 121 5.40 19.34 8.07
N LYS A 122 5.89 20.32 8.83
CA LYS A 122 6.76 20.11 10.00
C LYS A 122 6.18 19.13 11.04
N GLY A 123 4.86 19.20 11.29
CA GLY A 123 4.20 18.26 12.22
C GLY A 123 3.94 16.88 11.60
N TRP A 124 3.68 16.83 10.31
CA TRP A 124 3.26 15.62 9.61
C TRP A 124 4.41 14.73 9.15
N ILE A 125 5.60 15.30 8.93
CA ILE A 125 6.75 14.58 8.39
C ILE A 125 7.18 13.40 9.29
N TYR A 126 6.97 13.50 10.60
CA TYR A 126 7.29 12.42 11.55
C TYR A 126 6.34 11.22 11.45
N LEU A 127 5.20 11.36 10.75
CA LEU A 127 4.30 10.24 10.46
C LEU A 127 4.75 9.44 9.23
N VAL A 128 5.61 10.00 8.38
CA VAL A 128 6.09 9.34 7.15
C VAL A 128 6.68 7.94 7.44
N PRO A 129 7.56 7.73 8.44
CA PRO A 129 8.10 6.40 8.74
C PRO A 129 7.02 5.39 9.11
N ALA A 130 6.00 5.81 9.87
CA ALA A 130 4.88 4.95 10.24
C ALA A 130 4.06 4.53 9.00
N VAL A 131 3.81 5.48 8.09
CA VAL A 131 3.11 5.20 6.82
C VAL A 131 3.95 4.28 5.93
N VAL A 132 5.26 4.49 5.83
CA VAL A 132 6.19 3.62 5.09
C VAL A 132 6.16 2.20 5.64
N LEU A 133 6.17 2.03 6.96
CA LEU A 133 6.05 0.72 7.62
C LEU A 133 4.72 0.05 7.25
N LEU A 134 3.61 0.79 7.34
CA LEU A 134 2.28 0.27 7.01
C LEU A 134 2.17 -0.14 5.53
N ILE A 135 2.78 0.61 4.63
CA ILE A 135 2.87 0.26 3.20
C ILE A 135 3.60 -1.08 3.03
N GLY A 136 4.74 -1.25 3.72
CA GLY A 136 5.52 -2.49 3.66
C GLY A 136 4.76 -3.70 4.21
N VAL A 137 4.21 -3.58 5.40
CA VAL A 137 3.40 -4.64 6.03
C VAL A 137 2.21 -5.02 5.14
N TYR A 138 1.47 -4.01 4.64
CA TYR A 138 0.35 -4.24 3.75
C TYR A 138 0.78 -4.95 2.45
N GLY A 139 1.89 -4.53 1.84
CA GLY A 139 2.46 -5.14 0.64
C GLY A 139 2.77 -6.62 0.86
N MET A 140 3.55 -6.94 1.89
CA MET A 140 3.93 -8.32 2.24
C MET A 140 2.71 -9.23 2.43
N LEU A 141 1.74 -8.78 3.24
CA LEU A 141 0.53 -9.55 3.51
C LEU A 141 -0.34 -9.71 2.26
N ASN A 142 -0.43 -8.69 1.41
CA ASN A 142 -1.20 -8.74 0.18
C ASN A 142 -0.61 -9.74 -0.82
N TYR A 143 0.70 -9.76 -1.01
CA TYR A 143 1.37 -10.72 -1.89
C TYR A 143 1.32 -12.15 -1.34
N PHE A 144 1.46 -12.33 -0.02
CA PHE A 144 1.27 -13.63 0.62
C PHE A 144 -0.17 -14.16 0.43
N ASN A 145 -1.18 -13.31 0.65
CA ASN A 145 -2.59 -13.68 0.40
C ASN A 145 -2.87 -14.00 -1.08
N THR A 146 -2.19 -13.31 -1.99
CA THR A 146 -2.27 -13.60 -3.44
C THR A 146 -1.71 -14.99 -3.73
N ARG A 147 -0.55 -15.33 -3.16
CA ARG A 147 0.08 -16.64 -3.29
C ARG A 147 -0.84 -17.78 -2.83
N ILE A 148 -1.43 -17.66 -1.65
CA ILE A 148 -2.34 -18.67 -1.08
C ILE A 148 -3.77 -18.55 -1.60
N LYS A 149 -3.99 -17.73 -2.65
CA LYS A 149 -5.28 -17.55 -3.35
C LYS A 149 -6.43 -17.10 -2.45
N LYS A 150 -6.15 -16.39 -1.34
CA LYS A 150 -7.18 -15.83 -0.44
C LYS A 150 -7.74 -14.51 -0.97
N TYR A 151 -8.34 -14.53 -2.15
CA TYR A 151 -8.84 -13.33 -2.84
C TYR A 151 -9.93 -12.59 -2.08
N LYS A 152 -10.75 -13.27 -1.27
CA LYS A 152 -11.75 -12.62 -0.40
C LYS A 152 -11.08 -11.74 0.66
N SER A 153 -9.99 -12.22 1.27
CA SER A 153 -9.21 -11.44 2.24
C SER A 153 -8.61 -10.19 1.60
N ILE A 154 -8.10 -10.31 0.36
CA ILE A 154 -7.55 -9.18 -0.39
C ILE A 154 -8.65 -8.16 -0.70
N ALA A 155 -9.80 -8.58 -1.19
CA ALA A 155 -10.92 -7.70 -1.49
C ALA A 155 -11.41 -6.98 -0.22
N PHE A 156 -11.58 -7.71 0.88
CA PHE A 156 -11.97 -7.14 2.17
C PHE A 156 -10.96 -6.12 2.69
N SER A 157 -9.66 -6.43 2.66
CA SER A 157 -8.62 -5.50 3.13
C SER A 157 -8.55 -4.21 2.31
N ARG A 158 -8.84 -4.26 1.00
CA ARG A 158 -8.92 -3.07 0.14
C ARG A 158 -10.10 -2.19 0.53
N VAL A 159 -11.28 -2.79 0.74
CA VAL A 159 -12.48 -2.05 1.18
C VAL A 159 -12.25 -1.46 2.57
N ALA A 160 -11.75 -2.26 3.53
CA ALA A 160 -11.46 -1.80 4.88
C ALA A 160 -10.47 -0.63 4.89
N LYS A 161 -9.39 -0.70 4.10
CA LYS A 161 -8.43 0.40 3.94
C LYS A 161 -9.10 1.66 3.39
N SER A 162 -9.97 1.53 2.38
CA SER A 162 -10.66 2.66 1.77
C SER A 162 -11.65 3.30 2.74
N VAL A 163 -12.43 2.50 3.47
CA VAL A 163 -13.35 2.98 4.51
C VAL A 163 -12.59 3.70 5.61
N ALA A 164 -11.50 3.12 6.12
CA ALA A 164 -10.67 3.76 7.14
C ALA A 164 -10.10 5.09 6.66
N MET A 165 -9.59 5.16 5.43
CA MET A 165 -9.06 6.39 4.84
C MET A 165 -10.13 7.47 4.75
N VAL A 166 -11.30 7.15 4.20
CA VAL A 166 -12.43 8.09 4.08
C VAL A 166 -12.93 8.55 5.46
N SER A 167 -13.03 7.63 6.43
CA SER A 167 -13.46 7.97 7.78
C SER A 167 -12.50 8.96 8.46
N VAL A 168 -11.19 8.75 8.33
CA VAL A 168 -10.18 9.69 8.85
C VAL A 168 -10.28 11.04 8.15
N GLN A 169 -10.44 11.07 6.84
CA GLN A 169 -10.56 12.31 6.07
C GLN A 169 -11.82 13.14 6.39
N LEU A 170 -12.90 12.50 6.88
CA LEU A 170 -14.13 13.20 7.25
C LEU A 170 -14.10 13.72 8.69
N VAL A 171 -13.24 13.18 9.54
CA VAL A 171 -13.17 13.52 10.99
C VAL A 171 -12.01 14.48 11.26
N ALA A 172 -10.97 14.48 10.45
CA ALA A 172 -9.80 15.36 10.59
C ALA A 172 -10.09 16.78 10.10
#